data_ed61d2a1713bfaae856c76e4ff257e8d
#
_entry.id   ed61d2a1713bfaae856c76e4ff257e8d
#
_cell.length_a   1.000
_cell.length_b   1.000
_cell.length_c   1.000
_cell.angle_alpha   90.00
_cell.angle_beta   90.00
_cell.angle_gamma   90.00
#
_symmetry.space_group_name_H-M   'P 1'
#
loop_
_entity.id
_entity.type
_entity.pdbx_description
1 polymer ?
#
loop_
_entity_poly.entity_id
_entity_poly.type
_entity_poly.pdbx_seq_one_letter_code
_entity_poly.pdbx_strand_id
1 'polypeptide(L)'
;PLASAPRWKTLAEVTLPTPSGKIEARSRLWAESGHDTLPPYTAPGRPAAPDQFRIIPGRAALHTQASTTNNPLLSELAPTNTLWIHKERAQALGIADGDWVEVRTAAGPVGRLRAKVTTDIHPEAAFMLHGFGRKTPQETRAFGKGVADEACMISGLGHEDPLGGGLALQEHFITIRKAEETD
;
A
#
# COMPACT_ATOMS: atom_id res chain seq x y z
N PRO A 1 34.65 20.31 -5.19
CA PRO A 1 34.91 19.27 -6.17
C PRO A 1 33.69 18.37 -6.24
N LEU A 2 33.01 18.39 -7.41
CA LEU A 2 31.97 17.43 -7.69
C LEU A 2 32.62 16.05 -7.72
N ALA A 3 32.14 15.12 -6.89
CA ALA A 3 32.58 13.74 -6.93
C ALA A 3 32.42 13.24 -8.37
N SER A 4 33.46 12.64 -8.92
CA SER A 4 33.39 12.06 -10.26
C SER A 4 32.21 11.09 -10.33
N ALA A 5 31.41 11.18 -11.38
CA ALA A 5 30.31 10.23 -11.61
C ALA A 5 30.83 8.79 -11.47
N PRO A 6 30.08 7.89 -10.85
CA PRO A 6 30.50 6.52 -10.71
C PRO A 6 30.79 5.93 -12.08
N ARG A 7 31.97 5.38 -12.27
CA ARG A 7 32.32 4.66 -13.48
C ARG A 7 31.49 3.38 -13.53
N TRP A 8 30.58 3.30 -14.48
CA TRP A 8 29.87 2.05 -14.74
C TRP A 8 30.85 0.99 -15.20
N LYS A 9 30.91 -0.11 -14.45
CA LYS A 9 31.68 -1.29 -14.85
C LYS A 9 30.82 -2.19 -15.73
N THR A 10 31.42 -2.85 -16.67
CA THR A 10 30.74 -3.96 -17.38
C THR A 10 30.48 -5.11 -16.40
N LEU A 11 29.50 -5.96 -16.70
CA LEU A 11 29.22 -7.14 -15.86
C LEU A 11 30.47 -8.04 -15.67
N ALA A 12 31.38 -8.06 -16.64
CA ALA A 12 32.64 -8.81 -16.57
C ALA A 12 33.61 -8.23 -15.52
N GLU A 13 33.50 -6.95 -15.19
CA GLU A 13 34.36 -6.25 -14.22
C GLU A 13 33.77 -6.20 -12.82
N VAL A 14 32.53 -6.67 -12.64
CA VAL A 14 31.83 -6.64 -11.36
C VAL A 14 32.03 -7.98 -10.64
N THR A 15 32.72 -7.95 -9.50
CA THR A 15 32.71 -9.06 -8.56
C THR A 15 31.48 -8.93 -7.69
N LEU A 16 30.57 -9.89 -7.77
CA LEU A 16 29.36 -9.89 -6.97
C LEU A 16 29.66 -10.37 -5.54
N PRO A 17 29.06 -9.79 -4.51
CA PRO A 17 29.22 -10.18 -3.11
C PRO A 17 28.40 -11.44 -2.78
N THR A 18 28.52 -12.46 -3.63
CA THR A 18 27.89 -13.77 -3.45
C THR A 18 28.97 -14.83 -3.20
N PRO A 19 28.66 -15.95 -2.55
CA PRO A 19 29.63 -17.03 -2.32
C PRO A 19 30.29 -17.54 -3.59
N SER A 20 29.60 -17.55 -4.70
CA SER A 20 30.14 -17.97 -6.01
C SER A 20 30.80 -16.83 -6.79
N GLY A 21 30.66 -15.58 -6.35
CA GLY A 21 31.05 -14.39 -7.12
C GLY A 21 30.20 -14.14 -8.38
N LYS A 22 29.12 -14.88 -8.54
CA LYS A 22 28.20 -14.84 -9.70
C LYS A 22 26.77 -14.56 -9.26
N ILE A 23 25.89 -14.28 -10.21
CA ILE A 23 24.43 -14.26 -9.95
C ILE A 23 24.01 -15.68 -9.59
N GLU A 24 23.47 -15.84 -8.39
CA GLU A 24 22.97 -17.12 -7.89
C GLU A 24 21.47 -17.22 -8.10
N ALA A 25 21.04 -18.09 -9.01
CA ALA A 25 19.62 -18.34 -9.27
C ALA A 25 18.98 -19.25 -8.20
N ARG A 26 19.80 -19.89 -7.38
CA ARG A 26 19.37 -20.72 -6.24
C ARG A 26 19.89 -20.12 -4.94
N SER A 27 19.02 -19.99 -3.96
CA SER A 27 19.41 -19.47 -2.65
C SER A 27 19.97 -20.60 -1.77
N ARG A 28 21.25 -20.52 -1.44
CA ARG A 28 21.85 -21.44 -0.47
C ARG A 28 21.28 -21.19 0.93
N LEU A 29 21.03 -19.95 1.27
CA LEU A 29 20.46 -19.58 2.57
C LEU A 29 19.07 -20.22 2.79
N TRP A 30 18.24 -20.29 1.73
CA TRP A 30 16.95 -20.96 1.78
C TRP A 30 17.12 -22.47 2.02
N ALA A 31 18.07 -23.11 1.33
CA ALA A 31 18.37 -24.52 1.56
C ALA A 31 18.84 -24.81 2.99
N GLU A 32 19.72 -23.98 3.52
CA GLU A 32 20.22 -24.08 4.89
C GLU A 32 19.13 -23.87 5.94
N SER A 33 18.09 -23.12 5.59
CA SER A 33 16.90 -22.87 6.43
C SER A 33 15.78 -23.92 6.24
N GLY A 34 16.03 -24.96 5.45
CA GLY A 34 15.06 -26.04 5.21
C GLY A 34 13.97 -25.70 4.17
N HIS A 35 14.16 -24.62 3.41
CA HIS A 35 13.27 -24.22 2.32
C HIS A 35 13.79 -24.69 0.96
N ASP A 36 12.91 -24.66 -0.02
CA ASP A 36 13.29 -24.96 -1.41
C ASP A 36 14.25 -23.90 -1.95
N THR A 37 15.30 -24.29 -2.60
CA THR A 37 16.30 -23.36 -3.18
C THR A 37 15.74 -22.49 -4.31
N LEU A 38 14.69 -22.98 -4.96
CA LEU A 38 13.86 -22.27 -5.93
C LEU A 38 12.42 -22.38 -5.44
N PRO A 39 11.88 -21.32 -4.81
CA PRO A 39 10.50 -21.37 -4.34
C PRO A 39 9.57 -21.67 -5.52
N PRO A 40 8.69 -22.66 -5.40
CA PRO A 40 7.68 -22.92 -6.42
C PRO A 40 6.74 -21.72 -6.53
N TYR A 41 6.17 -21.51 -7.71
CA TYR A 41 5.08 -20.54 -7.84
C TYR A 41 3.93 -20.96 -6.92
N THR A 42 3.58 -20.08 -6.02
CA THR A 42 2.34 -20.15 -5.24
C THR A 42 1.43 -19.04 -5.73
N ALA A 43 0.16 -19.36 -5.96
CA ALA A 43 -0.81 -18.33 -6.32
C ALA A 43 -0.83 -17.26 -5.21
N PRO A 44 -0.77 -15.98 -5.56
CA PRO A 44 -0.89 -14.92 -4.57
C PRO A 44 -2.26 -15.05 -3.91
N GLY A 45 -2.28 -15.08 -2.60
CA GLY A 45 -3.42 -14.95 -1.71
C GLY A 45 -4.79 -15.52 -2.17
N ARG A 46 -5.80 -15.31 -1.37
CA ARG A 46 -7.19 -15.63 -1.78
C ARG A 46 -7.76 -14.48 -2.65
N PRO A 47 -8.70 -14.75 -3.56
CA PRO A 47 -9.48 -13.69 -4.19
C PRO A 47 -10.31 -12.93 -3.15
N ALA A 48 -10.67 -11.69 -3.46
CA ALA A 48 -11.59 -10.94 -2.64
C ALA A 48 -12.96 -11.65 -2.60
N ALA A 49 -13.61 -11.69 -1.43
CA ALA A 49 -15.00 -12.09 -1.35
C ALA A 49 -15.90 -11.04 -2.07
N PRO A 50 -17.15 -11.37 -2.44
CA PRO A 50 -18.00 -10.48 -3.23
C PRO A 50 -18.21 -9.09 -2.62
N ASP A 51 -18.19 -8.97 -1.29
CA ASP A 51 -18.32 -7.73 -0.52
C ASP A 51 -16.97 -7.10 -0.14
N GLN A 52 -15.86 -7.74 -0.48
CA GLN A 52 -14.52 -7.31 -0.13
C GLN A 52 -13.79 -6.66 -1.29
N PHE A 53 -12.80 -5.85 -0.91
CA PHE A 53 -11.84 -5.23 -1.82
C PHE A 53 -10.44 -5.48 -1.28
N ARG A 54 -9.51 -5.84 -2.15
CA ARG A 54 -8.09 -5.85 -1.83
C ARG A 54 -7.63 -4.40 -1.70
N ILE A 55 -7.11 -4.01 -0.52
CA ILE A 55 -6.58 -2.66 -0.34
C ILE A 55 -5.20 -2.54 -0.97
N ILE A 56 -5.01 -1.52 -1.77
CA ILE A 56 -3.74 -1.17 -2.40
C ILE A 56 -3.29 0.18 -1.83
N PRO A 57 -2.31 0.21 -0.93
CA PRO A 57 -1.68 1.45 -0.52
C PRO A 57 -0.80 1.98 -1.65
N GLY A 58 -0.76 3.28 -1.83
CA GLY A 58 0.03 3.85 -2.91
C GLY A 58 0.42 5.29 -2.71
N ARG A 59 1.03 5.87 -3.72
CA ARG A 59 1.60 7.22 -3.70
C ARG A 59 0.85 8.14 -4.63
N ALA A 60 0.86 9.45 -4.32
CA ALA A 60 0.46 10.51 -5.24
C ALA A 60 1.67 11.35 -5.65
N ALA A 61 1.55 12.05 -6.77
CA ALA A 61 2.61 12.92 -7.27
C ALA A 61 2.92 14.10 -6.34
N LEU A 62 1.92 14.55 -5.54
CA LEU A 62 2.04 15.72 -4.69
C LEU A 62 2.71 15.46 -3.34
N HIS A 63 2.56 14.25 -2.79
CA HIS A 63 3.10 13.93 -1.48
C HIS A 63 4.17 12.85 -1.52
N THR A 64 5.27 13.08 -0.82
CA THR A 64 6.29 12.07 -0.54
C THR A 64 5.87 11.31 0.72
N GLN A 65 4.88 10.44 0.58
CA GLN A 65 4.29 9.68 1.67
C GLN A 65 3.90 10.60 2.85
N ALA A 66 4.13 10.18 4.09
CA ALA A 66 3.84 10.95 5.28
C ALA A 66 4.74 12.19 5.46
N SER A 67 5.91 12.22 4.81
CA SER A 67 6.93 13.26 5.06
C SER A 67 6.48 14.67 4.66
N THR A 68 5.55 14.80 3.74
CA THR A 68 5.13 16.10 3.19
C THR A 68 3.67 16.45 3.47
N THR A 69 2.91 15.58 4.15
CA THR A 69 1.49 15.84 4.44
C THR A 69 1.28 17.05 5.35
N ASN A 70 2.28 17.43 6.15
CA ASN A 70 2.26 18.64 6.97
C ASN A 70 2.85 19.88 6.27
N ASN A 71 3.26 19.79 5.00
CA ASN A 71 3.75 20.94 4.24
C ASN A 71 2.60 21.89 3.89
N PRO A 72 2.69 23.20 4.18
CA PRO A 72 1.58 24.14 3.98
C PRO A 72 1.08 24.19 2.54
N LEU A 73 1.98 24.27 1.56
CA LEU A 73 1.62 24.40 0.15
C LEU A 73 1.00 23.11 -0.40
N LEU A 74 1.60 21.97 -0.07
CA LEU A 74 1.11 20.68 -0.55
C LEU A 74 -0.20 20.27 0.12
N SER A 75 -0.39 20.62 1.39
CA SER A 75 -1.64 20.35 2.11
C SER A 75 -2.82 21.20 1.63
N GLU A 76 -2.59 22.33 0.97
CA GLU A 76 -3.64 23.11 0.30
C GLU A 76 -4.14 22.41 -0.98
N LEU A 77 -3.25 21.76 -1.70
CA LEU A 77 -3.58 21.04 -2.94
C LEU A 77 -4.17 19.66 -2.68
N ALA A 78 -3.70 18.96 -1.66
CA ALA A 78 -4.15 17.62 -1.30
C ALA A 78 -4.22 17.47 0.23
N PRO A 79 -5.26 18.01 0.87
CA PRO A 79 -5.36 18.05 2.34
C PRO A 79 -5.67 16.71 2.99
N THR A 80 -6.18 15.74 2.23
CA THR A 80 -6.63 14.44 2.74
C THR A 80 -6.53 13.38 1.63
N ASN A 81 -6.55 12.12 2.02
CA ASN A 81 -6.67 11.03 1.05
C ASN A 81 -8.13 10.72 0.73
N THR A 82 -8.33 10.03 -0.38
CA THR A 82 -9.61 9.49 -0.83
C THR A 82 -9.49 7.99 -1.01
N LEU A 83 -10.62 7.30 -0.99
CA LEU A 83 -10.69 5.88 -1.34
C LEU A 83 -11.13 5.75 -2.80
N TRP A 84 -10.25 5.21 -3.64
CA TRP A 84 -10.60 4.98 -5.04
C TRP A 84 -11.34 3.64 -5.16
N ILE A 85 -12.45 3.69 -5.87
CA ILE A 85 -13.35 2.54 -6.05
C ILE A 85 -13.70 2.44 -7.54
N HIS A 86 -13.67 1.23 -8.08
CA HIS A 86 -14.07 1.01 -9.46
C HIS A 86 -15.55 1.36 -9.67
N LYS A 87 -15.84 2.01 -10.81
CA LYS A 87 -17.17 2.54 -11.14
C LYS A 87 -18.30 1.51 -10.97
N GLU A 88 -18.13 0.30 -11.48
CA GLU A 88 -19.15 -0.76 -11.39
C GLU A 88 -19.41 -1.18 -9.94
N ARG A 89 -18.34 -1.28 -9.13
CA ARG A 89 -18.46 -1.65 -7.72
C ARG A 89 -19.10 -0.53 -6.90
N ALA A 90 -18.71 0.72 -7.16
CA ALA A 90 -19.33 1.89 -6.53
C ALA A 90 -20.84 1.94 -6.83
N GLN A 91 -21.23 1.71 -8.08
CA GLN A 91 -22.64 1.66 -8.48
C GLN A 91 -23.40 0.54 -7.75
N ALA A 92 -22.83 -0.66 -7.64
CA ALA A 92 -23.44 -1.78 -6.93
C ALA A 92 -23.63 -1.51 -5.43
N LEU A 93 -22.79 -0.66 -4.84
CA LEU A 93 -22.86 -0.23 -3.43
C LEU A 93 -23.69 1.04 -3.22
N GLY A 94 -24.25 1.64 -4.29
CA GLY A 94 -24.97 2.90 -4.22
C GLY A 94 -24.08 4.10 -3.85
N ILE A 95 -22.78 4.04 -4.19
CA ILE A 95 -21.77 5.06 -3.89
C ILE A 95 -21.55 5.91 -5.14
N ALA A 96 -21.72 7.23 -5.01
CA ALA A 96 -21.36 8.21 -6.02
C ALA A 96 -19.95 8.78 -5.77
N ASP A 97 -19.39 9.41 -6.79
CA ASP A 97 -18.13 10.13 -6.64
C ASP A 97 -18.28 11.28 -5.63
N GLY A 98 -17.34 11.38 -4.69
CA GLY A 98 -17.38 12.34 -3.59
C GLY A 98 -18.22 11.94 -2.38
N ASP A 99 -18.97 10.85 -2.41
CA ASP A 99 -19.72 10.36 -1.23
C ASP A 99 -18.76 10.01 -0.08
N TRP A 100 -19.23 10.19 1.15
CA TRP A 100 -18.56 9.63 2.32
C TRP A 100 -18.74 8.11 2.35
N VAL A 101 -17.64 7.42 2.57
CA VAL A 101 -17.62 5.97 2.74
C VAL A 101 -16.91 5.60 4.02
N GLU A 102 -17.40 4.57 4.69
CA GLU A 102 -16.73 3.94 5.82
C GLU A 102 -15.95 2.73 5.34
N VAL A 103 -14.68 2.69 5.72
CA VAL A 103 -13.77 1.56 5.49
C VAL A 103 -13.75 0.71 6.74
N ARG A 104 -13.86 -0.61 6.57
CA ARG A 104 -13.84 -1.59 7.65
C ARG A 104 -12.92 -2.75 7.30
N THR A 105 -12.31 -3.32 8.32
CA THR A 105 -11.58 -4.58 8.26
C THR A 105 -12.29 -5.63 9.10
N ALA A 106 -11.76 -6.85 9.13
CA ALA A 106 -12.27 -7.89 10.01
C ALA A 106 -12.21 -7.51 11.52
N ALA A 107 -11.29 -6.61 11.90
CA ALA A 107 -11.18 -6.11 13.28
C ALA A 107 -12.13 -4.96 13.59
N GLY A 108 -12.83 -4.40 12.61
CA GLY A 108 -13.79 -3.33 12.81
C GLY A 108 -13.60 -2.13 11.89
N PRO A 109 -14.23 -0.99 12.23
CA PRO A 109 -14.12 0.23 11.42
C PRO A 109 -12.71 0.82 11.51
N VAL A 110 -12.23 1.30 10.37
CA VAL A 110 -10.93 1.96 10.24
C VAL A 110 -11.10 3.47 10.21
N GLY A 111 -12.06 3.95 9.41
CA GLY A 111 -12.32 5.39 9.29
C GLY A 111 -13.24 5.72 8.12
N ARG A 112 -13.44 7.02 7.90
CA ARG A 112 -14.29 7.54 6.83
C ARG A 112 -13.48 8.41 5.88
N LEU A 113 -13.73 8.23 4.59
CA LEU A 113 -13.09 8.95 3.49
C LEU A 113 -14.12 9.37 2.45
N ARG A 114 -13.76 10.35 1.61
CA ARG A 114 -14.49 10.59 0.36
C ARG A 114 -14.13 9.49 -0.65
N ALA A 115 -15.13 8.98 -1.34
CA ALA A 115 -14.94 8.07 -2.46
C ALA A 115 -14.43 8.85 -3.69
N LYS A 116 -13.50 8.27 -4.43
CA LYS A 116 -13.16 8.65 -5.80
C LYS A 116 -13.56 7.50 -6.71
N VAL A 117 -14.62 7.71 -7.47
CA VAL A 117 -15.12 6.69 -8.41
C VAL A 117 -14.38 6.82 -9.74
N THR A 118 -13.73 5.73 -10.17
CA THR A 118 -12.88 5.72 -11.36
C THR A 118 -12.91 4.38 -12.09
N THR A 119 -12.43 4.36 -13.32
CA THR A 119 -12.17 3.14 -14.09
C THR A 119 -10.71 2.71 -14.04
N ASP A 120 -9.84 3.47 -13.36
CA ASP A 120 -8.39 3.29 -13.37
C ASP A 120 -7.89 2.27 -12.35
N ILE A 121 -8.81 1.57 -11.70
CA ILE A 121 -8.51 0.53 -10.70
C ILE A 121 -9.30 -0.75 -11.02
N HIS A 122 -8.73 -1.90 -10.65
CA HIS A 122 -9.41 -3.19 -10.82
C HIS A 122 -10.68 -3.26 -9.93
N PRO A 123 -11.79 -3.87 -10.40
CA PRO A 123 -13.05 -3.95 -9.63
C PRO A 123 -12.94 -4.63 -8.26
N GLU A 124 -11.99 -5.53 -8.08
CA GLU A 124 -11.75 -6.21 -6.80
C GLU A 124 -10.79 -5.47 -5.87
N ALA A 125 -10.28 -4.31 -6.30
CA ALA A 125 -9.33 -3.52 -5.53
C ALA A 125 -9.94 -2.18 -5.10
N ALA A 126 -9.42 -1.65 -3.99
CA ALA A 126 -9.59 -0.27 -3.58
C ALA A 126 -8.21 0.35 -3.32
N PHE A 127 -7.97 1.56 -3.81
CA PHE A 127 -6.71 2.25 -3.62
C PHE A 127 -6.85 3.32 -2.55
N MET A 128 -5.87 3.39 -1.66
CA MET A 128 -5.79 4.44 -0.64
C MET A 128 -4.40 5.07 -0.67
N LEU A 129 -4.36 6.39 -0.67
CA LEU A 129 -3.12 7.13 -0.65
C LEU A 129 -2.46 7.03 0.72
N HIS A 130 -1.21 6.57 0.74
CA HIS A 130 -0.39 6.40 1.94
C HIS A 130 0.01 7.73 2.58
N GLY A 131 0.14 7.72 3.91
CA GLY A 131 0.76 8.78 4.70
C GLY A 131 -0.19 9.75 5.39
N PHE A 132 -1.50 9.51 5.32
CA PHE A 132 -2.53 10.28 6.03
C PHE A 132 -2.95 9.63 7.35
N GLY A 133 -3.94 10.22 8.03
CA GLY A 133 -4.42 9.72 9.32
C GLY A 133 -3.46 9.99 10.48
N ARG A 134 -2.69 11.06 10.40
CA ARG A 134 -1.69 11.45 11.42
C ARG A 134 -2.36 11.76 12.75
N LYS A 135 -1.76 11.26 13.84
CA LYS A 135 -2.26 11.43 15.21
C LYS A 135 -1.38 12.33 16.06
N THR A 136 -0.40 13.00 15.49
CA THR A 136 0.55 13.88 16.16
C THR A 136 0.02 15.32 16.12
N PRO A 137 -0.43 15.92 17.23
CA PRO A 137 -1.05 17.25 17.24
C PRO A 137 -0.11 18.36 16.76
N GLN A 138 1.20 18.17 16.87
CA GLN A 138 2.23 19.12 16.40
C GLN A 138 2.27 19.22 14.88
N GLU A 139 1.76 18.23 14.17
CA GLU A 139 1.59 18.26 12.72
C GLU A 139 0.28 18.97 12.35
N THR A 140 0.21 20.26 12.60
CA THR A 140 -1.02 21.07 12.60
C THR A 140 -1.86 20.99 11.33
N ARG A 141 -1.24 20.72 10.19
CA ARG A 141 -1.93 20.59 8.89
C ARG A 141 -2.35 19.16 8.56
N ALA A 142 -1.57 18.19 9.03
CA ALA A 142 -1.80 16.77 8.79
C ALA A 142 -2.62 16.09 9.88
N PHE A 143 -2.65 16.66 11.09
CA PHE A 143 -3.34 16.10 12.25
C PHE A 143 -4.83 15.85 11.96
N GLY A 144 -5.27 14.62 12.17
CA GLY A 144 -6.67 14.22 12.00
C GLY A 144 -7.18 14.25 10.55
N LYS A 145 -6.33 14.47 9.56
CA LYS A 145 -6.72 14.49 8.15
C LYS A 145 -6.62 13.13 7.51
N GLY A 146 -7.70 12.69 6.88
CA GLY A 146 -7.78 11.41 6.18
C GLY A 146 -7.71 10.19 7.10
N VAL A 147 -7.41 9.05 6.52
CA VAL A 147 -7.33 7.73 7.17
C VAL A 147 -5.97 7.12 6.91
N ALA A 148 -5.39 6.52 7.93
CA ALA A 148 -4.15 5.76 7.81
C ALA A 148 -4.43 4.42 7.10
N ASP A 149 -3.79 4.21 5.98
CA ASP A 149 -3.89 2.96 5.22
C ASP A 149 -3.30 1.76 5.99
N GLU A 150 -2.30 2.01 6.84
CA GLU A 150 -1.73 0.99 7.72
C GLU A 150 -2.76 0.37 8.68
N ALA A 151 -3.80 1.13 9.03
CA ALA A 151 -4.90 0.61 9.86
C ALA A 151 -5.76 -0.43 9.12
N CYS A 152 -5.64 -0.53 7.80
CA CYS A 152 -6.25 -1.57 6.99
C CYS A 152 -5.42 -2.87 6.96
N MET A 153 -4.17 -2.83 7.40
CA MET A 153 -3.19 -3.91 7.33
C MET A 153 -2.99 -4.58 8.69
N ILE A 154 -4.07 -5.11 9.27
CA ILE A 154 -4.09 -5.51 10.68
C ILE A 154 -3.28 -6.77 10.97
N SER A 155 -3.00 -7.58 9.99
CA SER A 155 -2.38 -8.90 10.18
C SER A 155 -1.20 -9.11 9.24
N GLY A 156 -0.20 -8.25 9.36
CA GLY A 156 1.08 -8.48 8.69
C GLY A 156 1.75 -9.78 9.13
N LEU A 157 1.49 -10.19 10.36
CA LEU A 157 1.99 -11.43 10.94
C LEU A 157 1.33 -12.65 10.26
N GLY A 158 2.14 -13.51 9.67
CA GLY A 158 1.70 -14.69 8.92
C GLY A 158 1.73 -14.54 7.40
N HIS A 159 2.10 -13.37 6.90
CA HIS A 159 2.33 -13.08 5.49
C HIS A 159 3.74 -12.54 5.22
N GLU A 160 4.66 -12.80 6.13
CA GLU A 160 6.05 -12.41 5.97
C GLU A 160 6.82 -13.46 5.16
N ASP A 161 7.75 -12.99 4.36
CA ASP A 161 8.80 -13.84 3.81
C ASP A 161 9.66 -14.39 4.97
N PRO A 162 9.81 -15.71 5.11
CA PRO A 162 10.46 -16.31 6.28
C PRO A 162 11.97 -16.02 6.38
N LEU A 163 12.60 -15.53 5.34
CA LEU A 163 14.03 -15.20 5.32
C LEU A 163 14.30 -13.72 5.16
N GLY A 164 13.57 -13.05 4.26
CA GLY A 164 13.77 -11.64 3.97
C GLY A 164 12.92 -10.71 4.83
N GLY A 165 11.92 -11.23 5.54
CA GLY A 165 10.99 -10.43 6.35
C GLY A 165 10.12 -9.49 5.53
N GLY A 166 10.03 -9.69 4.22
CA GLY A 166 9.17 -8.91 3.34
C GLY A 166 7.69 -9.15 3.67
N LEU A 167 6.91 -8.08 3.81
CA LEU A 167 5.49 -8.15 4.13
C LEU A 167 4.64 -8.17 2.87
N ALA A 168 3.60 -9.00 2.85
CA ALA A 168 2.60 -9.03 1.79
C ALA A 168 1.59 -7.88 1.95
N LEU A 169 2.03 -6.64 1.78
CA LEU A 169 1.25 -5.42 2.03
C LEU A 169 -0.06 -5.33 1.22
N GLN A 170 -0.20 -6.09 0.15
CA GLN A 170 -1.36 -6.08 -0.72
C GLN A 170 -2.27 -7.29 -0.53
N GLU A 171 -2.05 -8.10 0.50
CA GLU A 171 -2.88 -9.28 0.83
C GLU A 171 -3.91 -8.97 1.94
N HIS A 172 -4.33 -7.72 2.06
CA HIS A 172 -5.31 -7.27 3.03
C HIS A 172 -6.63 -6.91 2.36
N PHE A 173 -7.72 -7.14 3.07
CA PHE A 173 -9.06 -6.95 2.55
C PHE A 173 -9.88 -6.03 3.44
N ILE A 174 -10.63 -5.16 2.79
CA ILE A 174 -11.56 -4.23 3.42
C ILE A 174 -12.97 -4.45 2.89
N THR A 175 -13.95 -4.04 3.64
CA THR A 175 -15.32 -3.80 3.18
C THR A 175 -15.59 -2.31 3.17
N ILE A 176 -16.48 -1.88 2.28
CA ILE A 176 -16.81 -0.47 2.06
C ILE A 176 -18.30 -0.33 2.13
N ARG A 177 -18.78 0.66 2.86
CA ARG A 177 -20.19 1.04 2.85
C ARG A 177 -20.35 2.55 2.72
N LYS A 178 -21.43 2.98 2.10
CA LYS A 178 -21.81 4.39 2.10
C LYS A 178 -22.02 4.85 3.54
N ALA A 179 -21.46 6.00 3.89
CA ALA A 179 -21.64 6.63 5.18
C ALA A 179 -22.47 7.89 5.02
N GLU A 180 -23.27 8.19 6.04
CA GLU A 180 -23.96 9.47 6.10
C GLU A 180 -22.96 10.60 6.35
N GLU A 181 -23.25 11.76 5.80
CA GLU A 181 -22.50 12.98 6.10
C GLU A 181 -22.77 13.32 7.57
N THR A 182 -21.72 13.23 8.38
CA THR A 182 -21.80 13.69 9.78
C THR A 182 -21.28 15.14 9.80
N ASP A 183 -22.08 16.05 10.27
CA ASP A 183 -21.73 17.45 10.53
C ASP A 183 -20.44 17.58 11.39
#